data_e77b9fd3078bed3161136746ede7ceb6
#
_entry.id   e77b9fd3078bed3161136746ede7ceb6
#
_cell.length_a   1.000
_cell.length_b   1.000
_cell.length_c   1.000
_cell.angle_alpha   90.00
_cell.angle_beta   90.00
_cell.angle_gamma   90.00
#
_symmetry.space_group_name_H-M   'P 1'
#
loop_
_entity.id
_entity.type
_entity.pdbx_description
1 polymer ?
#
loop_
_entity_poly.entity_id
_entity_poly.type
_entity_poly.pdbx_seq_one_letter_code
_entity_poly.pdbx_strand_id
1 'polypeptide(L)'
;MTTAHSRRTGPLGPRSARILAGAGATAAVLGLVAACGASAEDDKTPDRRTFSLPGRTLTLDSDDSTLDVVVSDHVKDVRVTRWFDGRTVLGGSPKVTWKQSAEGDKLTFRVKCSGVISNCSAKHRVVVPRGVAVTILNRDGQVTASGFREPLKVRTDDGSVTVRNSSGPLDLSSVDGSVRTDGVTSKRVSARSRDGSVWLELGAVPDRVRARSTDGSVTVGLPDARYRVDTESVDGGVDVTVPRADDSPHRVSVRSVDGHITVRAAN
;
A
#
# COMPACT_ATOMS: atom_id res chain seq x y z
N MET A 1 34.62 -32.55 69.50
CA MET A 1 35.13 -31.55 70.47
C MET A 1 34.24 -30.34 70.31
N THR A 2 33.16 -30.21 71.06
CA THR A 2 33.10 -29.49 72.33
C THR A 2 33.24 -27.98 72.05
N THR A 3 32.31 -27.07 72.35
CA THR A 3 31.31 -26.81 73.41
C THR A 3 30.59 -25.51 72.96
N ALA A 4 29.32 -25.31 72.95
CA ALA A 4 28.35 -24.99 73.98
C ALA A 4 28.65 -23.75 74.85
N HIS A 5 27.82 -22.75 74.84
CA HIS A 5 27.12 -22.08 75.95
C HIS A 5 26.48 -20.75 75.52
N SER A 6 25.22 -20.58 75.59
CA SER A 6 24.28 -20.45 76.70
C SER A 6 24.05 -19.00 77.18
N ARG A 7 22.76 -18.54 77.00
CA ARG A 7 21.93 -17.68 77.91
C ARG A 7 22.36 -16.22 78.11
N ARG A 8 21.44 -15.26 78.14
CA ARG A 8 20.22 -15.04 78.96
C ARG A 8 19.44 -13.82 78.48
N THR A 9 18.24 -13.94 78.39
CA THR A 9 17.04 -13.21 78.86
C THR A 9 17.19 -11.86 79.58
N GLY A 10 16.30 -10.92 79.27
CA GLY A 10 15.87 -9.85 80.14
C GLY A 10 14.97 -8.83 79.40
N PRO A 11 13.80 -8.53 79.95
CA PRO A 11 12.74 -7.77 79.28
C PRO A 11 12.66 -6.29 79.73
N LEU A 12 11.69 -5.57 79.20
CA LEU A 12 11.06 -4.30 79.66
C LEU A 12 11.37 -3.10 78.73
N GLY A 13 10.38 -2.59 78.09
CA GLY A 13 9.48 -1.57 78.45
C GLY A 13 9.07 -0.69 77.26
N PRO A 14 7.83 -0.24 77.17
CA PRO A 14 7.33 0.47 76.00
C PRO A 14 7.65 1.97 76.04
N ARG A 15 8.24 2.52 75.05
CA ARG A 15 8.24 3.96 74.82
C ARG A 15 7.60 4.31 73.49
N SER A 16 6.44 4.89 73.61
CA SER A 16 5.63 5.53 72.57
C SER A 16 6.43 6.61 71.85
N ALA A 17 6.77 6.40 70.62
CA ALA A 17 7.24 7.45 69.72
C ALA A 17 6.20 7.61 68.63
N ARG A 18 5.50 8.73 68.68
CA ARG A 18 4.58 9.19 67.61
C ARG A 18 5.39 9.50 66.36
N ILE A 19 5.26 8.66 65.37
CA ILE A 19 5.76 8.96 64.04
C ILE A 19 4.61 9.55 63.22
N LEU A 20 4.77 10.81 62.86
CA LEU A 20 3.94 11.54 61.92
C LEU A 20 4.00 10.82 60.56
N ALA A 21 2.85 10.29 60.16
CA ALA A 21 2.65 9.75 58.83
C ALA A 21 2.56 10.92 57.84
N GLY A 22 3.66 11.19 57.17
CA GLY A 22 3.70 12.00 55.95
C GLY A 22 3.12 11.19 54.80
N ALA A 23 1.86 11.43 54.46
CA ALA A 23 1.24 10.88 53.26
C ALA A 23 1.83 11.59 52.02
N GLY A 24 2.90 11.02 51.48
CA GLY A 24 3.40 11.37 50.14
C GLY A 24 2.50 10.74 49.10
N ALA A 25 1.55 11.50 48.60
CA ALA A 25 0.77 11.13 47.42
C ALA A 25 1.66 11.24 46.18
N THR A 26 2.35 10.17 45.82
CA THR A 26 2.93 10.00 44.47
C THR A 26 1.78 9.75 43.52
N ALA A 27 1.26 10.82 42.93
CA ALA A 27 0.38 10.74 41.76
C ALA A 27 1.20 10.17 40.59
N ALA A 28 1.13 8.87 40.36
CA ALA A 28 1.57 8.23 39.13
C ALA A 28 0.64 8.69 38.02
N VAL A 29 1.03 9.74 37.32
CA VAL A 29 0.42 10.10 36.04
C VAL A 29 0.82 9.00 35.04
N LEU A 30 0.05 7.94 35.00
CA LEU A 30 0.01 7.01 33.88
C LEU A 30 -0.60 7.79 32.69
N GLY A 31 0.25 8.48 31.95
CA GLY A 31 -0.10 9.00 30.65
C GLY A 31 -0.40 7.80 29.75
N LEU A 32 -1.67 7.46 29.60
CA LEU A 32 -2.16 6.68 28.47
C LEU A 32 -1.85 7.48 27.21
N VAL A 33 -0.68 7.23 26.63
CA VAL A 33 -0.42 7.59 25.25
C VAL A 33 -1.27 6.63 24.43
N ALA A 34 -2.55 6.96 24.26
CA ALA A 34 -3.35 6.39 23.20
C ALA A 34 -2.70 6.84 21.91
N ALA A 35 -1.81 6.01 21.36
CA ALA A 35 -1.29 6.14 20.01
C ALA A 35 -2.45 5.82 19.03
N CYS A 36 -3.48 6.68 19.02
CA CYS A 36 -4.45 6.69 17.92
C CYS A 36 -3.72 7.32 16.74
N GLY A 37 -3.19 6.48 15.85
CA GLY A 37 -2.68 6.95 14.56
C GLY A 37 -3.77 7.75 13.85
N ALA A 38 -3.38 8.81 13.14
CA ALA A 38 -4.31 9.52 12.26
C ALA A 38 -4.80 8.56 11.15
N SER A 39 -6.11 8.51 10.92
CA SER A 39 -6.73 7.76 9.83
C SER A 39 -7.55 8.70 8.98
N ALA A 40 -7.26 8.73 7.68
CA ALA A 40 -8.06 9.52 6.74
C ALA A 40 -9.54 9.09 6.74
N GLU A 41 -9.88 7.88 7.18
CA GLU A 41 -11.25 7.37 7.27
C GLU A 41 -12.05 8.01 8.42
N ASP A 42 -11.36 8.66 9.37
CA ASP A 42 -12.00 9.39 10.45
C ASP A 42 -12.56 10.74 10.00
N ASP A 43 -12.14 11.26 8.85
CA ASP A 43 -12.69 12.48 8.28
C ASP A 43 -14.15 12.28 7.80
N LYS A 44 -15.09 12.89 8.50
CA LYS A 44 -16.54 12.83 8.19
C LYS A 44 -16.99 13.91 7.20
N THR A 45 -16.10 14.83 6.84
CA THR A 45 -16.38 15.98 5.97
C THR A 45 -15.40 16.08 4.81
N PRO A 46 -15.30 15.04 3.96
CA PRO A 46 -14.30 15.03 2.89
C PRO A 46 -14.51 16.16 1.89
N ASP A 47 -13.42 16.74 1.45
CA ASP A 47 -13.42 17.73 0.37
C ASP A 47 -13.69 17.07 -0.99
N ARG A 48 -14.46 17.76 -1.84
CA ARG A 48 -14.74 17.30 -3.20
C ARG A 48 -14.43 18.39 -4.21
N ARG A 49 -13.78 17.99 -5.31
CA ARG A 49 -13.47 18.90 -6.40
C ARG A 49 -13.59 18.21 -7.76
N THR A 50 -14.05 18.95 -8.74
CA THR A 50 -14.04 18.53 -10.15
C THR A 50 -12.95 19.28 -10.88
N PHE A 51 -12.20 18.57 -11.72
CA PHE A 51 -11.13 19.09 -12.55
C PHE A 51 -11.45 18.80 -14.00
N SER A 52 -11.46 19.83 -14.84
CA SER A 52 -11.68 19.66 -16.27
C SER A 52 -10.51 18.91 -16.89
N LEU A 53 -10.84 17.95 -17.74
CA LEU A 53 -9.85 17.15 -18.48
C LEU A 53 -10.02 17.38 -19.98
N PRO A 54 -9.21 18.25 -20.60
CA PRO A 54 -9.37 18.59 -22.02
C PRO A 54 -8.92 17.49 -22.96
N GLY A 55 -8.12 16.53 -22.49
CA GLY A 55 -7.52 15.45 -23.28
C GLY A 55 -7.99 14.05 -22.87
N ARG A 56 -7.30 13.05 -23.41
CA ARG A 56 -7.53 11.63 -23.08
C ARG A 56 -6.38 10.99 -22.29
N THR A 57 -5.55 11.79 -21.71
CA THR A 57 -4.44 11.36 -20.85
C THR A 57 -4.52 12.10 -19.53
N LEU A 58 -4.26 11.40 -18.44
CA LEU A 58 -4.23 11.96 -17.09
C LEU A 58 -3.03 11.41 -16.32
N THR A 59 -2.25 12.29 -15.73
CA THR A 59 -1.21 11.94 -14.78
C THR A 59 -1.67 12.32 -13.36
N LEU A 60 -1.67 11.34 -12.46
CA LEU A 60 -1.86 11.54 -11.02
C LEU A 60 -0.49 11.44 -10.35
N ASP A 61 -0.09 12.47 -9.64
CA ASP A 61 1.22 12.57 -8.98
C ASP A 61 0.99 12.85 -7.49
N SER A 62 1.26 11.85 -6.66
CA SER A 62 1.02 11.88 -5.22
C SER A 62 2.30 11.55 -4.45
N ASP A 63 2.47 12.13 -3.28
CA ASP A 63 3.55 11.75 -2.34
C ASP A 63 3.04 10.77 -1.26
N ASP A 64 2.31 11.21 -0.27
CA ASP A 64 1.94 10.43 0.92
C ASP A 64 0.42 10.20 1.01
N SER A 65 -0.17 9.55 0.02
CA SER A 65 -1.61 9.32 0.00
C SER A 65 -2.00 7.94 -0.49
N THR A 66 -3.00 7.35 0.15
CA THR A 66 -3.73 6.22 -0.43
C THR A 66 -4.57 6.70 -1.63
N LEU A 67 -4.40 6.07 -2.78
CA LEU A 67 -5.13 6.39 -3.99
C LEU A 67 -6.13 5.28 -4.35
N ASP A 68 -7.41 5.66 -4.53
CA ASP A 68 -8.47 4.82 -5.09
C ASP A 68 -8.93 5.43 -6.41
N VAL A 69 -8.52 4.85 -7.55
CA VAL A 69 -8.75 5.39 -8.88
C VAL A 69 -9.73 4.51 -9.63
N VAL A 70 -10.88 5.06 -9.99
CA VAL A 70 -12.00 4.31 -10.57
C VAL A 70 -12.44 4.96 -11.88
N VAL A 71 -12.63 4.15 -12.92
CA VAL A 71 -13.24 4.64 -14.18
C VAL A 71 -14.76 4.61 -14.09
N SER A 72 -15.42 5.66 -14.60
CA SER A 72 -16.87 5.76 -14.61
C SER A 72 -17.40 6.35 -15.92
N ASP A 73 -18.52 5.80 -16.39
CA ASP A 73 -19.28 6.33 -17.55
C ASP A 73 -20.13 7.54 -17.19
N HIS A 74 -20.32 7.81 -15.90
CA HIS A 74 -21.22 8.85 -15.40
C HIS A 74 -20.54 10.19 -15.15
N VAL A 75 -19.27 10.34 -15.54
CA VAL A 75 -18.51 11.58 -15.38
C VAL A 75 -17.89 12.00 -16.71
N LYS A 76 -17.84 13.30 -16.96
CA LYS A 76 -17.16 13.91 -18.12
C LYS A 76 -15.81 14.51 -17.73
N ASP A 77 -15.69 14.91 -16.47
CA ASP A 77 -14.52 15.51 -15.86
C ASP A 77 -14.02 14.65 -14.70
N VAL A 78 -12.79 14.87 -14.29
CA VAL A 78 -12.19 14.12 -13.18
C VAL A 78 -12.76 14.62 -11.86
N ARG A 79 -13.36 13.74 -11.08
CA ARG A 79 -13.84 14.05 -9.73
C ARG A 79 -12.91 13.49 -8.69
N VAL A 80 -12.51 14.32 -7.76
CA VAL A 80 -11.65 13.93 -6.65
C VAL A 80 -12.38 14.16 -5.33
N THR A 81 -12.42 13.13 -4.51
CA THR A 81 -12.80 13.21 -3.09
C THR A 81 -11.58 12.98 -2.26
N ARG A 82 -11.34 13.82 -1.28
CA ARG A 82 -10.18 13.78 -0.39
C ARG A 82 -10.64 13.66 1.05
N TRP A 83 -10.11 12.71 1.77
CA TRP A 83 -10.19 12.56 3.21
C TRP A 83 -8.82 12.89 3.78
N PHE A 84 -8.78 13.64 4.87
CA PHE A 84 -7.54 14.03 5.50
C PHE A 84 -7.72 14.11 7.03
N ASP A 85 -6.92 13.37 7.77
CA ASP A 85 -6.74 13.55 9.19
C ASP A 85 -5.29 13.92 9.47
N GLY A 86 -5.07 15.02 10.17
CA GLY A 86 -3.75 15.51 10.51
C GLY A 86 -3.72 16.08 11.91
N ARG A 87 -2.84 15.55 12.75
CA ARG A 87 -2.65 15.95 14.15
C ARG A 87 -1.21 16.37 14.38
N THR A 88 -1.04 17.47 15.10
CA THR A 88 0.26 17.98 15.51
C THR A 88 0.21 18.38 16.97
N VAL A 89 1.20 17.96 17.76
CA VAL A 89 1.26 18.27 19.20
C VAL A 89 2.01 19.58 19.45
N LEU A 90 3.10 19.83 18.75
CA LEU A 90 3.94 21.04 18.92
C LEU A 90 4.36 21.60 17.56
N GLY A 91 3.88 22.79 17.26
CA GLY A 91 4.26 23.57 16.07
C GLY A 91 3.76 22.95 14.77
N GLY A 92 3.61 23.80 13.75
CA GLY A 92 3.19 23.41 12.43
C GLY A 92 1.67 23.26 12.26
N SER A 93 1.26 23.22 11.01
CA SER A 93 -0.12 22.95 10.61
C SER A 93 -0.11 21.92 9.50
N PRO A 94 -0.67 20.72 9.73
CA PRO A 94 -0.80 19.73 8.68
C PRO A 94 -1.58 20.31 7.50
N LYS A 95 -1.10 20.08 6.29
CA LYS A 95 -1.71 20.59 5.08
C LYS A 95 -1.77 19.53 4.00
N VAL A 96 -2.90 19.43 3.33
CA VAL A 96 -3.04 18.66 2.10
C VAL A 96 -3.43 19.59 0.96
N THR A 97 -2.74 19.48 -0.16
CA THR A 97 -2.99 20.34 -1.33
C THR A 97 -3.18 19.51 -2.58
N TRP A 98 -3.98 20.03 -3.49
CA TRP A 98 -4.15 19.50 -4.83
C TRP A 98 -4.01 20.63 -5.86
N LYS A 99 -3.32 20.34 -6.95
CA LYS A 99 -3.08 21.29 -8.03
C LYS A 99 -3.29 20.58 -9.37
N GLN A 100 -3.84 21.30 -10.34
CA GLN A 100 -3.91 20.88 -11.74
C GLN A 100 -2.85 21.64 -12.53
N SER A 101 -2.20 20.98 -13.51
CA SER A 101 -1.32 21.64 -14.48
C SER A 101 -2.10 22.63 -15.34
N ALA A 102 -1.39 23.53 -15.99
CA ALA A 102 -1.98 24.52 -16.89
C ALA A 102 -2.67 23.83 -18.08
N GLU A 103 -2.11 22.74 -18.57
CA GLU A 103 -2.62 21.93 -19.68
C GLU A 103 -3.82 21.04 -19.27
N GLY A 104 -4.08 20.95 -17.95
CA GLY A 104 -5.21 20.18 -17.41
C GLY A 104 -5.02 18.66 -17.36
N ASP A 105 -3.87 18.15 -17.78
CA ASP A 105 -3.57 16.72 -17.93
C ASP A 105 -2.85 16.09 -16.72
N LYS A 106 -2.49 16.89 -15.72
CA LYS A 106 -1.81 16.43 -14.49
C LYS A 106 -2.49 16.96 -13.24
N LEU A 107 -2.79 16.05 -12.30
CA LEU A 107 -3.22 16.38 -10.94
C LEU A 107 -2.12 16.00 -9.96
N THR A 108 -1.76 16.94 -9.12
CA THR A 108 -0.71 16.77 -8.10
C THR A 108 -1.33 16.85 -6.72
N PHE A 109 -1.09 15.82 -5.89
CA PHE A 109 -1.52 15.73 -4.51
C PHE A 109 -0.30 15.78 -3.61
N ARG A 110 -0.30 16.68 -2.62
CA ARG A 110 0.82 16.82 -1.68
C ARG A 110 0.30 16.91 -0.26
N VAL A 111 0.89 16.09 0.61
CA VAL A 111 0.67 16.11 2.05
C VAL A 111 1.88 16.74 2.72
N LYS A 112 1.66 17.76 3.54
CA LYS A 112 2.70 18.36 4.38
C LYS A 112 2.33 18.13 5.82
N CYS A 113 3.07 17.27 6.47
CA CYS A 113 2.95 16.99 7.89
C CYS A 113 4.14 17.64 8.60
N SER A 114 3.90 18.75 9.30
CA SER A 114 4.95 19.52 9.97
C SER A 114 4.64 19.69 11.45
N GLY A 115 5.66 19.59 12.30
CA GLY A 115 5.58 19.68 13.75
C GLY A 115 6.53 18.71 14.42
N VAL A 116 6.75 18.87 15.72
CA VAL A 116 7.69 18.00 16.47
C VAL A 116 7.14 16.58 16.64
N ILE A 117 5.82 16.45 16.85
CA ILE A 117 5.10 15.18 16.85
C ILE A 117 3.90 15.39 15.92
N SER A 118 4.00 14.88 14.70
CA SER A 118 2.95 15.03 13.70
C SER A 118 2.61 13.67 13.09
N ASN A 119 1.31 13.44 12.91
CA ASN A 119 0.77 12.27 12.24
C ASN A 119 -0.29 12.74 11.25
N CYS A 120 -0.15 12.36 9.99
CA CYS A 120 -1.08 12.73 8.92
C CYS A 120 -1.42 11.51 8.09
N SER A 121 -2.68 11.43 7.71
CA SER A 121 -3.17 10.41 6.78
C SER A 121 -4.04 11.09 5.73
N ALA A 122 -3.78 10.78 4.46
CA ALA A 122 -4.58 11.28 3.36
C ALA A 122 -5.03 10.14 2.44
N LYS A 123 -6.26 10.23 1.98
CA LYS A 123 -6.84 9.33 0.99
C LYS A 123 -7.52 10.15 -0.10
N HIS A 124 -7.22 9.81 -1.35
CA HIS A 124 -7.89 10.42 -2.49
C HIS A 124 -8.63 9.35 -3.30
N ARG A 125 -9.92 9.55 -3.50
CA ARG A 125 -10.69 8.81 -4.49
C ARG A 125 -10.81 9.66 -5.74
N VAL A 126 -10.28 9.13 -6.86
CA VAL A 126 -10.29 9.80 -8.16
C VAL A 126 -11.20 9.04 -9.10
N VAL A 127 -12.27 9.67 -9.54
CA VAL A 127 -13.18 9.13 -10.54
C VAL A 127 -12.81 9.73 -11.89
N VAL A 128 -12.38 8.87 -12.82
CA VAL A 128 -11.88 9.24 -14.14
C VAL A 128 -12.92 8.91 -15.20
N PRO A 129 -13.14 9.80 -16.20
CA PRO A 129 -13.99 9.48 -17.33
C PRO A 129 -13.49 8.26 -18.12
N ARG A 130 -14.40 7.52 -18.75
CA ARG A 130 -14.02 6.46 -19.70
C ARG A 130 -13.25 7.02 -20.88
N GLY A 131 -12.37 6.22 -21.47
CA GLY A 131 -11.57 6.61 -22.64
C GLY A 131 -10.33 7.43 -22.30
N VAL A 132 -9.93 7.45 -21.03
CA VAL A 132 -8.75 8.18 -20.55
C VAL A 132 -7.66 7.18 -20.17
N ALA A 133 -6.48 7.32 -20.78
CA ALA A 133 -5.27 6.64 -20.35
C ALA A 133 -4.70 7.32 -19.11
N VAL A 134 -4.34 6.53 -18.08
CA VAL A 134 -3.90 7.07 -16.79
C VAL A 134 -2.49 6.62 -16.44
N THR A 135 -1.68 7.58 -16.01
CA THR A 135 -0.40 7.33 -15.34
C THR A 135 -0.50 7.76 -13.88
N ILE A 136 -0.21 6.86 -12.96
CA ILE A 136 -0.19 7.10 -11.52
C ILE A 136 1.27 7.04 -11.08
N LEU A 137 1.75 8.12 -10.46
CA LEU A 137 3.04 8.23 -9.80
C LEU A 137 2.74 8.47 -8.33
N ASN A 138 3.05 7.51 -7.48
CA ASN A 138 2.87 7.63 -6.04
C ASN A 138 4.20 7.34 -5.35
N ARG A 139 4.48 8.02 -4.26
CA ARG A 139 5.65 7.67 -3.45
C ARG A 139 5.23 6.68 -2.38
N ASP A 140 4.46 7.13 -1.41
CA ASP A 140 4.04 6.34 -0.27
C ASP A 140 2.52 6.17 -0.26
N GLY A 141 2.06 5.00 0.08
CA GLY A 141 0.65 4.70 0.18
C GLY A 141 0.14 3.75 -0.91
N GLN A 142 -0.89 3.04 -0.55
CA GLN A 142 -1.50 2.04 -1.43
C GLN A 142 -2.19 2.68 -2.63
N VAL A 143 -2.02 2.07 -3.80
CA VAL A 143 -2.76 2.42 -5.02
C VAL A 143 -3.72 1.28 -5.37
N THR A 144 -5.01 1.60 -5.41
CA THR A 144 -6.04 0.72 -5.98
C THR A 144 -6.60 1.37 -7.24
N ALA A 145 -6.63 0.62 -8.35
CA ALA A 145 -7.15 1.10 -9.62
C ALA A 145 -8.16 0.10 -10.19
N SER A 146 -9.29 0.59 -10.74
CA SER A 146 -10.33 -0.32 -11.24
C SER A 146 -11.08 0.18 -12.46
N GLY A 147 -11.50 -0.76 -13.31
CA GLY A 147 -12.39 -0.52 -14.45
C GLY A 147 -11.71 0.04 -15.70
N PHE A 148 -10.38 -0.03 -15.81
CA PHE A 148 -9.61 0.52 -16.92
C PHE A 148 -9.73 -0.32 -18.18
N ARG A 149 -10.13 0.31 -19.28
CA ARG A 149 -10.10 -0.24 -20.65
C ARG A 149 -8.98 0.38 -21.49
N GLU A 150 -8.53 1.57 -21.11
CA GLU A 150 -7.41 2.28 -21.69
C GLU A 150 -6.10 1.92 -20.97
N PRO A 151 -4.93 2.26 -21.53
CA PRO A 151 -3.66 2.00 -20.86
C PRO A 151 -3.60 2.57 -19.45
N LEU A 152 -3.20 1.73 -18.50
CA LEU A 152 -2.94 2.12 -17.13
C LEU A 152 -1.48 1.85 -16.78
N LYS A 153 -0.78 2.89 -16.33
CA LYS A 153 0.57 2.81 -15.81
C LYS A 153 0.59 3.24 -14.35
N VAL A 154 1.13 2.39 -13.48
CA VAL A 154 1.29 2.69 -12.06
C VAL A 154 2.74 2.51 -11.66
N ARG A 155 3.27 3.51 -10.99
CA ARG A 155 4.58 3.47 -10.33
C ARG A 155 4.43 3.96 -8.91
N THR A 156 4.94 3.18 -7.97
CA THR A 156 5.04 3.58 -6.57
C THR A 156 6.40 3.18 -6.02
N ASP A 157 6.86 3.90 -5.02
CA ASP A 157 8.08 3.53 -4.29
C ASP A 157 7.69 2.59 -3.14
N ASP A 158 7.04 3.05 -2.09
CA ASP A 158 6.73 2.28 -0.86
C ASP A 158 5.28 1.82 -0.73
N GLY A 159 4.56 1.68 -1.82
CA GLY A 159 3.14 1.34 -1.78
C GLY A 159 2.79 0.07 -2.55
N SER A 160 1.82 -0.68 -2.07
CA SER A 160 1.26 -1.80 -2.83
C SER A 160 0.33 -1.31 -3.93
N VAL A 161 0.35 -2.00 -5.07
CA VAL A 161 -0.49 -1.74 -6.23
C VAL A 161 -1.51 -2.85 -6.41
N THR A 162 -2.80 -2.52 -6.41
CA THR A 162 -3.88 -3.46 -6.72
C THR A 162 -4.69 -2.96 -7.91
N VAL A 163 -4.78 -3.77 -8.97
CA VAL A 163 -5.62 -3.45 -10.15
C VAL A 163 -6.75 -4.46 -10.27
N ARG A 164 -7.99 -3.95 -10.40
CA ARG A 164 -9.18 -4.79 -10.49
C ARG A 164 -10.00 -4.51 -11.75
N ASN A 165 -10.69 -5.55 -12.27
CA ASN A 165 -11.72 -5.43 -13.29
C ASN A 165 -11.28 -4.57 -14.48
N SER A 166 -10.07 -4.77 -14.98
CA SER A 166 -9.47 -3.97 -16.04
C SER A 166 -9.13 -4.82 -17.25
N SER A 167 -9.29 -4.27 -18.46
CA SER A 167 -9.04 -4.96 -19.72
C SER A 167 -8.02 -4.25 -20.62
N GLY A 168 -7.69 -2.99 -20.33
CA GLY A 168 -6.66 -2.24 -21.04
C GLY A 168 -5.24 -2.74 -20.74
N PRO A 169 -4.24 -2.32 -21.51
CA PRO A 169 -2.85 -2.64 -21.23
C PRO A 169 -2.40 -2.14 -19.85
N LEU A 170 -1.67 -2.98 -19.10
CA LEU A 170 -1.20 -2.66 -17.77
C LEU A 170 0.34 -2.62 -17.71
N ASP A 171 0.90 -1.55 -17.13
CA ASP A 171 2.31 -1.43 -16.74
C ASP A 171 2.38 -1.01 -15.26
N LEU A 172 2.63 -1.99 -14.39
CA LEU A 172 2.55 -1.85 -12.94
C LEU A 172 3.94 -2.04 -12.32
N SER A 173 4.34 -1.13 -11.45
CA SER A 173 5.62 -1.26 -10.74
C SER A 173 5.55 -0.69 -9.34
N SER A 174 6.17 -1.41 -8.41
CA SER A 174 6.50 -0.95 -7.07
C SER A 174 7.99 -1.17 -6.81
N VAL A 175 8.54 -0.44 -5.88
CA VAL A 175 9.88 -0.73 -5.35
C VAL A 175 9.71 -1.68 -4.16
N ASP A 176 9.10 -1.25 -3.08
CA ASP A 176 9.00 -2.02 -1.83
C ASP A 176 7.61 -2.60 -1.54
N GLY A 177 6.65 -2.43 -2.43
CA GLY A 177 5.29 -2.92 -2.29
C GLY A 177 4.94 -4.08 -3.23
N SER A 178 3.94 -4.85 -2.87
CA SER A 178 3.43 -5.93 -3.71
C SER A 178 2.56 -5.41 -4.86
N VAL A 179 2.60 -6.12 -6.00
CA VAL A 179 1.73 -5.85 -7.15
C VAL A 179 0.72 -6.99 -7.31
N ARG A 180 -0.57 -6.64 -7.31
CA ARG A 180 -1.68 -7.60 -7.40
C ARG A 180 -2.68 -7.22 -8.49
N THR A 181 -3.17 -8.21 -9.23
CA THR A 181 -4.33 -8.05 -10.12
C THR A 181 -5.45 -9.01 -9.74
N ASP A 182 -6.70 -8.59 -9.97
CA ASP A 182 -7.90 -9.36 -9.69
C ASP A 182 -8.97 -9.05 -10.76
N GLY A 183 -9.59 -10.09 -11.34
CA GLY A 183 -10.60 -9.94 -12.39
C GLY A 183 -10.10 -9.20 -13.64
N VAL A 184 -8.81 -9.29 -13.96
CA VAL A 184 -8.18 -8.60 -15.08
C VAL A 184 -8.26 -9.45 -16.35
N THR A 185 -8.75 -8.85 -17.44
CA THR A 185 -8.87 -9.49 -18.77
C THR A 185 -7.94 -8.87 -19.82
N SER A 186 -6.90 -8.17 -19.37
CA SER A 186 -5.93 -7.47 -20.21
C SER A 186 -5.12 -8.42 -21.10
N LYS A 187 -4.98 -8.05 -22.36
CA LYS A 187 -4.15 -8.80 -23.34
C LYS A 187 -2.65 -8.60 -23.11
N ARG A 188 -2.25 -7.50 -22.48
CA ARG A 188 -0.84 -7.19 -22.19
C ARG A 188 -0.70 -6.71 -20.75
N VAL A 189 0.08 -7.46 -19.98
CA VAL A 189 0.36 -7.14 -18.57
C VAL A 189 1.88 -7.15 -18.36
N SER A 190 2.39 -6.06 -17.81
CA SER A 190 3.75 -5.96 -17.30
C SER A 190 3.64 -5.59 -15.82
N ALA A 191 4.20 -6.42 -14.94
CA ALA A 191 4.20 -6.19 -13.50
C ALA A 191 5.61 -6.43 -12.94
N ARG A 192 6.06 -5.54 -12.07
CA ARG A 192 7.36 -5.67 -11.42
C ARG A 192 7.35 -5.13 -10.00
N SER A 193 8.10 -5.79 -9.15
CA SER A 193 8.49 -5.28 -7.84
C SER A 193 9.98 -5.49 -7.64
N ARG A 194 10.61 -4.76 -6.71
CA ARG A 194 11.95 -5.10 -6.24
C ARG A 194 11.84 -6.01 -5.01
N ASP A 195 11.26 -5.50 -3.94
CA ASP A 195 11.23 -6.20 -2.64
C ASP A 195 9.85 -6.80 -2.28
N GLY A 196 8.85 -6.63 -3.14
CA GLY A 196 7.50 -7.16 -2.94
C GLY A 196 7.14 -8.30 -3.88
N SER A 197 6.14 -9.08 -3.51
CA SER A 197 5.62 -10.15 -4.35
C SER A 197 4.75 -9.63 -5.50
N VAL A 198 4.76 -10.35 -6.62
CA VAL A 198 3.89 -10.09 -7.77
C VAL A 198 2.86 -11.21 -7.88
N TRP A 199 1.58 -10.85 -7.79
CA TRP A 199 0.45 -11.78 -7.92
C TRP A 199 -0.48 -11.34 -9.04
N LEU A 200 -0.51 -12.09 -10.13
CA LEU A 200 -1.35 -11.83 -11.30
C LEU A 200 -2.41 -12.93 -11.45
N GLU A 201 -3.69 -12.55 -11.36
CA GLU A 201 -4.81 -13.42 -11.73
C GLU A 201 -5.47 -12.83 -12.97
N LEU A 202 -5.45 -13.58 -14.08
CA LEU A 202 -5.97 -13.16 -15.37
C LEU A 202 -7.22 -13.97 -15.73
N GLY A 203 -8.32 -13.28 -16.01
CA GLY A 203 -9.60 -13.85 -16.39
C GLY A 203 -9.79 -14.08 -17.90
N ALA A 204 -8.81 -13.69 -18.71
CA ALA A 204 -8.81 -13.95 -20.16
C ALA A 204 -7.40 -14.29 -20.65
N VAL A 205 -7.31 -15.11 -21.70
CA VAL A 205 -6.03 -15.52 -22.30
C VAL A 205 -5.26 -14.28 -22.78
N PRO A 206 -4.09 -13.97 -22.21
CA PRO A 206 -3.29 -12.83 -22.58
C PRO A 206 -2.43 -13.11 -23.81
N ASP A 207 -2.09 -12.06 -24.57
CA ASP A 207 -1.09 -12.15 -25.65
C ASP A 207 0.33 -12.11 -25.05
N ARG A 208 0.51 -11.31 -23.98
CA ARG A 208 1.82 -11.17 -23.34
C ARG A 208 1.71 -10.85 -21.86
N VAL A 209 2.37 -11.64 -21.04
CA VAL A 209 2.61 -11.38 -19.62
C VAL A 209 4.10 -11.27 -19.36
N ARG A 210 4.50 -10.23 -18.64
CA ARG A 210 5.84 -10.10 -18.08
C ARG A 210 5.69 -9.82 -16.59
N ALA A 211 6.19 -10.71 -15.75
CA ALA A 211 6.21 -10.55 -14.31
C ALA A 211 7.63 -10.67 -13.78
N ARG A 212 8.04 -9.77 -12.91
CA ARG A 212 9.38 -9.78 -12.31
C ARG A 212 9.33 -9.33 -10.86
N SER A 213 10.08 -10.04 -10.02
CA SER A 213 10.49 -9.55 -8.71
C SER A 213 12.00 -9.72 -8.53
N THR A 214 12.61 -9.04 -7.57
CA THR A 214 13.96 -9.37 -7.13
C THR A 214 13.87 -10.28 -5.91
N ASP A 215 13.34 -9.79 -4.80
CA ASP A 215 13.32 -10.52 -3.52
C ASP A 215 11.96 -11.12 -3.16
N GLY A 216 10.95 -10.99 -4.01
CA GLY A 216 9.61 -11.49 -3.78
C GLY A 216 9.19 -12.64 -4.69
N SER A 217 8.25 -13.44 -4.22
CA SER A 217 7.66 -14.50 -5.04
C SER A 217 6.79 -13.95 -6.16
N VAL A 218 6.75 -14.68 -7.29
CA VAL A 218 5.93 -14.31 -8.44
C VAL A 218 4.92 -15.42 -8.73
N THR A 219 3.64 -15.10 -8.62
CA THR A 219 2.54 -16.01 -8.97
C THR A 219 1.75 -15.48 -10.14
N VAL A 220 1.53 -16.30 -11.16
CA VAL A 220 0.73 -15.96 -12.35
C VAL A 220 -0.33 -17.04 -12.55
N GLY A 221 -1.60 -16.67 -12.34
CA GLY A 221 -2.78 -17.47 -12.67
C GLY A 221 -3.28 -17.13 -14.07
N LEU A 222 -3.42 -18.14 -14.93
CA LEU A 222 -3.77 -18.01 -16.34
C LEU A 222 -4.99 -18.89 -16.68
N PRO A 223 -5.89 -18.45 -17.56
CA PRO A 223 -6.95 -19.29 -18.09
C PRO A 223 -6.39 -20.52 -18.83
N ASP A 224 -7.27 -21.51 -19.03
CA ASP A 224 -6.91 -22.73 -19.76
C ASP A 224 -6.60 -22.39 -21.24
N ALA A 225 -5.32 -22.51 -21.59
CA ALA A 225 -4.79 -22.35 -22.94
C ALA A 225 -3.34 -22.86 -22.99
N ARG A 226 -2.78 -22.94 -24.21
CA ARG A 226 -1.36 -23.26 -24.39
C ARG A 226 -0.52 -21.99 -24.39
N TYR A 227 0.59 -21.99 -23.65
CA TYR A 227 1.46 -20.83 -23.49
C TYR A 227 2.91 -21.13 -23.83
N ARG A 228 3.58 -20.17 -24.45
CA ARG A 228 5.04 -20.17 -24.47
C ARG A 228 5.51 -19.54 -23.15
N VAL A 229 6.01 -20.39 -22.26
CA VAL A 229 6.41 -19.99 -20.90
C VAL A 229 7.94 -19.96 -20.80
N ASP A 230 8.46 -18.81 -20.40
CA ASP A 230 9.87 -18.55 -20.10
C ASP A 230 9.98 -18.13 -18.64
N THR A 231 10.62 -18.96 -17.82
CA THR A 231 10.76 -18.75 -16.36
C THR A 231 12.22 -18.85 -15.97
N GLU A 232 12.65 -17.93 -15.10
CA GLU A 232 14.01 -17.87 -14.56
C GLU A 232 13.99 -17.42 -13.12
N SER A 233 14.52 -18.25 -12.22
CA SER A 233 14.79 -17.90 -10.82
C SER A 233 16.24 -18.26 -10.50
N VAL A 234 16.94 -17.41 -9.75
CA VAL A 234 18.35 -17.66 -9.37
C VAL A 234 18.40 -18.55 -8.14
N ASP A 235 17.77 -18.12 -7.03
CA ASP A 235 17.80 -18.81 -5.74
C ASP A 235 16.42 -19.31 -5.28
N GLY A 236 15.42 -19.32 -6.18
CA GLY A 236 14.07 -19.81 -5.88
C GLY A 236 13.64 -21.01 -6.72
N GLY A 237 12.64 -21.75 -6.23
CA GLY A 237 12.00 -22.82 -7.00
C GLY A 237 11.10 -22.29 -8.12
N VAL A 238 10.84 -23.13 -9.12
CA VAL A 238 9.96 -22.78 -10.24
C VAL A 238 8.95 -23.91 -10.46
N ASP A 239 7.66 -23.58 -10.33
CA ASP A 239 6.52 -24.47 -10.58
C ASP A 239 5.69 -23.96 -11.75
N VAL A 240 5.55 -24.76 -12.80
CA VAL A 240 4.72 -24.44 -13.95
C VAL A 240 3.77 -25.59 -14.25
N THR A 241 2.47 -25.34 -14.05
CA THR A 241 1.41 -26.36 -14.24
C THR A 241 0.50 -26.06 -15.43
N VAL A 242 0.66 -24.92 -16.13
CA VAL A 242 -0.11 -24.63 -17.33
C VAL A 242 0.44 -25.39 -18.57
N PRO A 243 -0.42 -25.77 -19.55
CA PRO A 243 0.04 -26.39 -20.79
C PRO A 243 1.03 -25.52 -21.56
N ARG A 244 2.18 -26.08 -21.93
CA ARG A 244 3.24 -25.36 -22.68
C ARG A 244 3.19 -25.70 -24.18
N ALA A 245 3.53 -24.70 -25.00
CA ALA A 245 3.76 -24.88 -26.43
C ALA A 245 4.70 -23.76 -26.93
N ASP A 246 5.84 -24.12 -27.51
CA ASP A 246 6.88 -23.17 -27.95
C ASP A 246 6.42 -22.31 -29.13
N ASP A 247 5.49 -22.81 -29.92
CA ASP A 247 4.87 -22.12 -31.07
C ASP A 247 3.67 -21.23 -30.68
N SER A 248 3.27 -21.23 -29.41
CA SER A 248 2.12 -20.43 -28.95
C SER A 248 2.35 -18.92 -29.14
N PRO A 249 1.36 -18.18 -29.67
CA PRO A 249 1.39 -16.72 -29.71
C PRO A 249 1.29 -16.08 -28.33
N HIS A 250 0.80 -16.84 -27.31
CA HIS A 250 0.60 -16.38 -25.95
C HIS A 250 1.88 -16.53 -25.13
N ARG A 251 2.55 -15.41 -24.86
CA ARG A 251 3.88 -15.41 -24.23
C ARG A 251 3.80 -15.00 -22.76
N VAL A 252 4.39 -15.82 -21.89
CA VAL A 252 4.49 -15.58 -20.45
C VAL A 252 5.97 -15.64 -20.06
N SER A 253 6.51 -14.51 -19.59
CA SER A 253 7.89 -14.43 -19.10
C SER A 253 7.85 -14.02 -17.62
N VAL A 254 8.39 -14.87 -16.76
CA VAL A 254 8.41 -14.67 -15.31
C VAL A 254 9.83 -14.81 -14.79
N ARG A 255 10.27 -13.83 -14.02
CA ARG A 255 11.62 -13.82 -13.44
C ARG A 255 11.61 -13.43 -11.99
N SER A 256 12.43 -14.10 -11.20
CA SER A 256 12.77 -13.71 -9.83
C SER A 256 14.26 -13.90 -9.60
N VAL A 257 14.84 -13.23 -8.60
CA VAL A 257 16.18 -13.56 -8.13
C VAL A 257 16.05 -14.50 -6.94
N ASP A 258 15.49 -14.06 -5.83
CA ASP A 258 15.41 -14.84 -4.58
C ASP A 258 14.01 -15.41 -4.27
N GLY A 259 13.05 -15.26 -5.18
CA GLY A 259 11.67 -15.65 -4.95
C GLY A 259 11.24 -16.90 -5.72
N HIS A 260 10.25 -17.59 -5.15
CA HIS A 260 9.60 -18.72 -5.81
C HIS A 260 8.70 -18.26 -6.95
N ILE A 261 8.77 -18.94 -8.09
CA ILE A 261 7.93 -18.68 -9.27
C ILE A 261 6.85 -19.76 -9.37
N THR A 262 5.60 -19.33 -9.45
CA THR A 262 4.45 -20.22 -9.72
C THR A 262 3.69 -19.72 -10.93
N VAL A 263 3.56 -20.55 -11.98
CA VAL A 263 2.67 -20.30 -13.12
C VAL A 263 1.63 -21.43 -13.16
N ARG A 264 0.38 -21.09 -12.86
CA ARG A 264 -0.70 -22.07 -12.67
C ARG A 264 -1.97 -21.71 -13.43
N ALA A 265 -2.90 -22.66 -13.52
CA ALA A 265 -4.25 -22.32 -13.96
C ALA A 265 -4.89 -21.30 -13.00
N ALA A 266 -5.64 -20.36 -13.56
CA ALA A 266 -6.48 -19.44 -12.78
C ALA A 266 -7.66 -20.21 -12.16
N ASN A 267 -8.04 -19.84 -10.96
CA ASN A 267 -9.20 -20.42 -10.26
C ASN A 267 -10.49 -19.77 -10.77
#